data_9c908915f6a89d09be271dad3dc6776a
#
_entry.id   9c908915f6a89d09be271dad3dc6776a
#
_cell.length_a   1.000
_cell.length_b   1.000
_cell.length_c   1.000
_cell.angle_alpha   90.00
_cell.angle_beta   90.00
_cell.angle_gamma   90.00
#
_symmetry.space_group_name_H-M   'P 1'
#
loop_
_entity.id
_entity.type
_entity.pdbx_description
1 polymer ?
#
loop_
_entity_poly.entity_id
_entity_poly.type
_entity_poly.pdbx_seq_one_letter_code
_entity_poly.pdbx_strand_id
1 'polypeptide(L)'
;REVDASRFMLLPGLINMHLHSTATMIRNGLSTDGGGYRFPYFYLTQRVLPPLERDKVVATKATLARLLLGGTTTTMDWVSPYDGWVEALAESGIRAYAAPAYNSAAVRITQDHGLEYEWFADDGEAGFRAAADAMDAAERHDSGRLSAMVAPSELECCSERLLRQSKALADETGRPFQVHAAEAVREFLEIARRHGMTPIQWCAHLGLLGERSAIGHAVYLDHHSKVAWATEGDLDLLASSGTTVTHTPTAWAAVGDGLETLGGYLRAGVNVAMGNDAFPHGLIEELKVAILVGRVKSGKDAGTPIHAVTDGFSLGPKEVLEAATVGGARYLGRPDLGRLAVGCKADLFTVDVEHPFMMPDHDPVRSLVYSAGQAAIRDVYVDGRQIVKERELLTMDIDAISRELMQAQRRLIDEVPSRDGSFGRSATEIWPLSVPMDEVAVSGVH
;
A
#
# COMPACT_ATOMS: atom_id res chain seq x y z
N ARG A 1 16.82 17.79 -25.12
CA ARG A 1 18.03 17.59 -24.30
C ARG A 1 18.42 16.11 -24.41
N GLU A 2 19.65 15.84 -24.84
CA GLU A 2 20.21 14.48 -24.83
C GLU A 2 20.86 14.21 -23.47
N VAL A 3 20.71 12.97 -22.99
CA VAL A 3 21.34 12.47 -21.76
C VAL A 3 22.11 11.21 -22.15
N ASP A 4 23.40 11.16 -21.82
CA ASP A 4 24.16 9.93 -21.96
C ASP A 4 23.67 8.90 -20.93
N ALA A 5 23.06 7.85 -21.44
CA ALA A 5 22.50 6.76 -20.64
C ALA A 5 23.26 5.44 -20.85
N SER A 6 24.47 5.47 -21.37
CA SER A 6 25.25 4.27 -21.73
C SER A 6 25.51 3.31 -20.55
N ARG A 7 25.55 3.85 -19.31
CA ARG A 7 25.73 3.08 -18.06
C ARG A 7 24.42 2.88 -17.27
N PHE A 8 23.28 3.24 -17.84
CA PHE A 8 22.00 3.18 -17.11
C PHE A 8 21.02 2.22 -17.77
N MET A 9 20.40 1.39 -16.95
CA MET A 9 19.18 0.69 -17.33
C MET A 9 17.99 1.61 -17.08
N LEU A 10 17.12 1.78 -18.07
CA LEU A 10 15.89 2.54 -17.96
C LEU A 10 14.73 1.60 -17.68
N LEU A 11 13.94 1.94 -16.69
CA LEU A 11 12.71 1.22 -16.34
C LEU A 11 11.52 2.18 -16.29
N PRO A 12 10.30 1.71 -16.62
CA PRO A 12 9.09 2.50 -16.39
C PRO A 12 8.94 2.75 -14.90
N GLY A 13 8.44 3.93 -14.55
CA GLY A 13 8.19 4.28 -13.16
C GLY A 13 7.30 3.27 -12.45
N LEU A 14 7.63 2.96 -11.21
CA LEU A 14 6.83 2.06 -10.38
C LEU A 14 5.49 2.72 -10.02
N ILE A 15 4.45 1.91 -9.95
CA ILE A 15 3.07 2.32 -9.67
C ILE A 15 2.60 1.67 -8.37
N ASN A 16 2.46 2.48 -7.34
CA ASN A 16 2.03 2.06 -6.00
C ASN A 16 0.51 2.21 -5.85
N MET A 17 -0.20 1.10 -5.77
CA MET A 17 -1.66 1.09 -5.74
C MET A 17 -2.26 0.78 -4.36
N HIS A 18 -1.47 0.94 -3.30
CA HIS A 18 -1.95 0.85 -1.93
C HIS A 18 -0.99 1.56 -0.97
N LEU A 19 -1.39 2.70 -0.42
CA LEU A 19 -0.56 3.52 0.45
C LEU A 19 -1.42 4.33 1.44
N HIS A 20 -0.92 4.46 2.67
CA HIS A 20 -1.42 5.35 3.70
C HIS A 20 -0.32 6.34 4.11
N SER A 21 -0.13 7.41 3.31
CA SER A 21 1.05 8.28 3.42
C SER A 21 1.23 8.91 4.80
N THR A 22 0.14 9.29 5.46
CA THR A 22 0.18 9.89 6.80
C THR A 22 0.66 8.93 7.88
N ALA A 23 0.55 7.62 7.65
CA ALA A 23 0.91 6.59 8.62
C ALA A 23 2.30 5.98 8.40
N THR A 24 2.81 6.06 7.16
CA THR A 24 3.97 5.31 6.70
C THR A 24 5.27 5.77 7.37
N MET A 25 5.82 6.91 6.98
CA MET A 25 7.13 7.34 7.48
C MET A 25 7.13 7.81 8.94
N ILE A 26 6.05 8.36 9.44
CA ILE A 26 5.97 8.80 10.84
C ILE A 26 6.06 7.63 11.84
N ARG A 27 5.72 6.43 11.39
CA ARG A 27 5.82 5.20 12.19
C ARG A 27 7.14 4.44 12.02
N ASN A 28 8.08 4.97 11.26
CA ASN A 28 9.37 4.33 11.07
C ASN A 28 10.07 4.09 12.41
N GLY A 29 10.51 2.83 12.65
CA GLY A 29 11.07 2.41 13.93
C GLY A 29 10.05 2.21 15.07
N LEU A 30 8.75 2.43 14.83
CA LEU A 30 7.67 2.06 15.72
C LEU A 30 7.00 0.79 15.17
N SER A 31 6.99 -0.27 15.93
CA SER A 31 6.11 -1.41 15.76
C SER A 31 5.91 -2.04 14.38
N THR A 32 6.87 -2.60 13.76
CA THR A 32 6.57 -3.39 12.56
C THR A 32 6.52 -4.90 12.81
N ASP A 33 7.09 -5.38 13.91
CA ASP A 33 7.36 -6.81 14.06
C ASP A 33 6.97 -7.41 15.40
N GLY A 34 6.46 -6.63 16.31
CA GLY A 34 6.71 -7.19 17.58
C GLY A 34 5.61 -7.44 18.54
N GLY A 35 4.73 -6.67 18.59
CA GLY A 35 3.95 -6.72 19.81
C GLY A 35 2.50 -7.17 19.62
N GLY A 36 2.07 -7.24 18.41
CA GLY A 36 0.67 -7.23 18.10
C GLY A 36 0.01 -8.56 17.78
N TYR A 37 0.74 -9.64 17.79
CA TYR A 37 0.25 -10.94 17.31
C TYR A 37 -0.99 -11.49 18.04
N ARG A 38 -1.28 -11.01 19.22
CA ARG A 38 -2.37 -11.58 19.99
C ARG A 38 -3.70 -10.90 19.79
N PHE A 39 -3.70 -9.75 19.05
CA PHE A 39 -4.94 -9.01 18.85
C PHE A 39 -4.79 -7.94 17.79
N PRO A 40 -5.86 -7.52 17.13
CA PRO A 40 -5.80 -6.94 15.79
C PRO A 40 -4.81 -5.78 15.73
N TYR A 41 -3.57 -6.13 15.48
CA TYR A 41 -2.41 -5.25 15.35
C TYR A 41 -2.73 -4.02 14.47
N PHE A 42 -3.43 -4.24 13.40
CA PHE A 42 -3.92 -3.25 12.47
C PHE A 42 -4.80 -2.19 13.18
N TYR A 43 -5.88 -2.61 13.83
CA TYR A 43 -6.77 -1.67 14.53
C TYR A 43 -6.09 -0.98 15.71
N LEU A 44 -5.20 -1.67 16.42
CA LEU A 44 -4.45 -1.08 17.53
C LEU A 44 -3.55 0.04 17.02
N THR A 45 -2.79 -0.20 15.93
CA THR A 45 -1.90 0.81 15.34
C THR A 45 -2.68 2.02 14.82
N GLN A 46 -3.81 1.80 14.20
CA GLN A 46 -4.67 2.89 13.72
C GLN A 46 -5.22 3.76 14.87
N ARG A 47 -5.55 3.15 15.99
CA ARG A 47 -6.12 3.84 17.16
C ARG A 47 -5.08 4.52 18.02
N VAL A 48 -3.94 3.89 18.20
CA VAL A 48 -2.90 4.35 19.15
C VAL A 48 -1.89 5.26 18.49
N LEU A 49 -1.62 5.07 17.18
CA LEU A 49 -0.64 5.84 16.41
C LEU A 49 -1.25 6.64 15.23
N PRO A 50 -2.41 7.30 15.36
CA PRO A 50 -2.83 8.24 14.33
C PRO A 50 -1.96 9.51 14.44
N PRO A 51 -1.42 10.03 13.32
CA PRO A 51 -0.69 11.28 13.35
C PRO A 51 -1.60 12.44 13.78
N LEU A 52 -1.02 13.44 14.46
CA LEU A 52 -1.75 14.67 14.77
C LEU A 52 -2.07 15.43 13.48
N GLU A 53 -3.18 16.16 13.43
CA GLU A 53 -3.59 16.93 12.24
C GLU A 53 -2.45 17.77 11.67
N ARG A 54 -1.77 18.55 12.55
CA ARG A 54 -0.63 19.40 12.18
C ARG A 54 0.58 18.65 11.61
N ASP A 55 0.68 17.35 11.83
CA ASP A 55 1.83 16.52 11.44
C ASP A 55 1.56 15.70 10.16
N LYS A 56 0.33 15.69 9.66
CA LYS A 56 -0.05 14.90 8.48
C LYS A 56 0.68 15.34 7.21
N VAL A 57 0.85 16.66 7.00
CA VAL A 57 1.55 17.19 5.82
C VAL A 57 3.00 16.71 5.77
N VAL A 58 3.74 16.82 6.89
CA VAL A 58 5.14 16.38 6.92
C VAL A 58 5.26 14.86 6.79
N ALA A 59 4.35 14.09 7.39
CA ALA A 59 4.31 12.63 7.25
C ALA A 59 4.07 12.21 5.80
N THR A 60 3.12 12.84 5.11
CA THR A 60 2.87 12.61 3.68
C THR A 60 4.07 12.99 2.83
N LYS A 61 4.64 14.20 3.01
CA LYS A 61 5.83 14.62 2.24
C LYS A 61 7.01 13.67 2.44
N ALA A 62 7.26 13.21 3.67
CA ALA A 62 8.31 12.24 3.95
C ALA A 62 8.08 10.89 3.24
N THR A 63 6.83 10.42 3.22
CA THR A 63 6.45 9.19 2.53
C THR A 63 6.63 9.34 1.02
N LEU A 64 6.14 10.43 0.43
CA LEU A 64 6.27 10.67 -1.01
C LEU A 64 7.74 10.84 -1.44
N ALA A 65 8.56 11.51 -0.61
CA ALA A 65 10.00 11.61 -0.84
C ALA A 65 10.65 10.22 -0.91
N ARG A 66 10.30 9.34 0.03
CA ARG A 66 10.81 7.96 0.06
C ARG A 66 10.41 7.18 -1.19
N LEU A 67 9.16 7.29 -1.63
CA LEU A 67 8.67 6.63 -2.83
C LEU A 67 9.38 7.14 -4.10
N LEU A 68 9.52 8.45 -4.26
CA LEU A 68 10.19 9.06 -5.41
C LEU A 68 11.66 8.63 -5.50
N LEU A 69 12.40 8.66 -4.37
CA LEU A 69 13.77 8.16 -4.30
C LEU A 69 13.88 6.67 -4.62
N GLY A 70 12.82 5.90 -4.41
CA GLY A 70 12.68 4.48 -4.75
C GLY A 70 12.15 4.19 -6.15
N GLY A 71 12.06 5.19 -7.04
CA GLY A 71 11.62 5.00 -8.44
C GLY A 71 10.11 4.90 -8.64
N THR A 72 9.31 5.17 -7.60
CA THR A 72 7.85 5.24 -7.72
C THR A 72 7.47 6.58 -8.34
N THR A 73 6.75 6.55 -9.44
CA THR A 73 6.31 7.75 -10.18
C THR A 73 4.82 7.99 -10.09
N THR A 74 4.07 6.95 -9.80
CA THR A 74 2.60 7.00 -9.62
C THR A 74 2.23 6.32 -8.30
N THR A 75 1.35 6.94 -7.54
CA THR A 75 0.79 6.35 -6.31
C THR A 75 -0.68 6.67 -6.17
N MET A 76 -1.44 5.79 -5.52
CA MET A 76 -2.65 6.18 -4.84
C MET A 76 -2.29 6.54 -3.39
N ASP A 77 -3.03 7.44 -2.78
CA ASP A 77 -2.85 7.80 -1.37
C ASP A 77 -4.19 7.74 -0.64
N TRP A 78 -4.32 6.75 0.23
CA TRP A 78 -5.56 6.41 0.93
C TRP A 78 -5.53 6.93 2.37
N VAL A 79 -6.06 8.12 2.56
CA VAL A 79 -6.07 8.80 3.85
C VAL A 79 -7.38 9.56 4.06
N SER A 80 -7.79 9.77 5.31
CA SER A 80 -8.86 10.73 5.59
C SER A 80 -8.41 12.12 5.17
N PRO A 81 -9.22 12.88 4.40
CA PRO A 81 -8.85 14.21 3.93
C PRO A 81 -8.42 15.14 5.08
N TYR A 82 -7.43 15.98 4.83
CA TYR A 82 -6.93 16.99 5.78
C TYR A 82 -6.40 18.22 5.03
N ASP A 83 -6.28 19.34 5.72
CA ASP A 83 -5.81 20.61 5.14
C ASP A 83 -4.36 20.50 4.62
N GLY A 84 -4.13 20.87 3.37
CA GLY A 84 -2.82 20.82 2.71
C GLY A 84 -2.46 19.47 2.09
N TRP A 85 -3.38 18.47 2.09
CA TRP A 85 -3.13 17.16 1.49
C TRP A 85 -2.91 17.23 -0.01
N VAL A 86 -3.82 17.85 -0.74
CA VAL A 86 -3.76 17.98 -2.20
C VAL A 86 -2.49 18.73 -2.63
N GLU A 87 -2.15 19.78 -1.91
CA GLU A 87 -0.93 20.56 -2.12
C GLU A 87 0.33 19.73 -1.88
N ALA A 88 0.37 18.93 -0.80
CA ALA A 88 1.49 18.04 -0.53
C ALA A 88 1.71 17.01 -1.64
N LEU A 89 0.63 16.41 -2.18
CA LEU A 89 0.69 15.52 -3.34
C LEU A 89 1.26 16.26 -4.56
N ALA A 90 0.76 17.44 -4.87
CA ALA A 90 1.15 18.22 -6.04
C ALA A 90 2.61 18.71 -5.97
N GLU A 91 3.03 19.27 -4.83
CA GLU A 91 4.37 19.78 -4.58
C GLU A 91 5.45 18.70 -4.69
N SER A 92 5.15 17.48 -4.27
CA SER A 92 6.08 16.35 -4.38
C SER A 92 6.53 16.09 -5.82
N GLY A 93 5.68 16.38 -6.78
CA GLY A 93 5.93 16.14 -8.19
C GLY A 93 5.51 14.73 -8.66
N ILE A 94 5.06 13.87 -7.77
CA ILE A 94 4.54 12.54 -8.11
C ILE A 94 3.22 12.62 -8.89
N ARG A 95 2.89 11.61 -9.67
CA ARG A 95 1.55 11.40 -10.17
C ARG A 95 0.73 10.71 -9.08
N ALA A 96 -0.35 11.33 -8.62
CA ALA A 96 -1.13 10.79 -7.51
C ALA A 96 -2.61 10.62 -7.83
N TYR A 97 -3.19 9.56 -7.26
CA TYR A 97 -4.61 9.34 -7.17
C TYR A 97 -5.02 9.60 -5.72
N ALA A 98 -5.67 10.73 -5.46
CA ALA A 98 -6.22 11.04 -4.15
C ALA A 98 -7.38 10.07 -3.86
N ALA A 99 -7.22 9.26 -2.82
CA ALA A 99 -8.16 8.24 -2.41
C ALA A 99 -8.67 8.56 -0.98
N PRO A 100 -9.59 9.49 -0.83
CA PRO A 100 -10.07 9.92 0.48
C PRO A 100 -10.84 8.80 1.17
N ALA A 101 -10.39 8.42 2.39
CA ALA A 101 -11.00 7.38 3.20
C ALA A 101 -12.26 7.87 3.93
N TYR A 102 -13.29 7.04 3.99
CA TYR A 102 -14.54 7.26 4.72
C TYR A 102 -15.21 5.92 5.07
N ASN A 103 -16.01 5.92 6.13
CA ASN A 103 -16.69 4.74 6.69
C ASN A 103 -18.10 5.09 7.18
N SER A 104 -18.93 4.07 7.41
CA SER A 104 -20.20 4.15 8.15
C SER A 104 -20.02 3.88 9.65
N ALA A 105 -18.91 3.28 10.05
CA ALA A 105 -18.63 2.93 11.45
C ALA A 105 -17.16 3.17 11.80
N ALA A 106 -16.90 3.44 13.07
CA ALA A 106 -15.58 3.37 13.67
C ALA A 106 -15.41 2.03 14.42
N VAL A 107 -14.20 1.52 14.48
CA VAL A 107 -13.86 0.34 15.29
C VAL A 107 -13.33 0.80 16.64
N ARG A 108 -13.80 0.22 17.72
CA ARG A 108 -13.32 0.42 19.08
C ARG A 108 -12.73 -0.88 19.63
N ILE A 109 -11.62 -0.75 20.36
CA ILE A 109 -10.98 -1.89 21.02
C ILE A 109 -11.44 -1.91 22.48
N THR A 110 -12.03 -3.02 22.91
CA THR A 110 -12.49 -3.21 24.29
C THR A 110 -11.37 -3.71 25.20
N GLN A 111 -11.53 -3.56 26.53
CA GLN A 111 -10.51 -3.96 27.52
C GLN A 111 -10.22 -5.48 27.52
N ASP A 112 -11.19 -6.29 27.12
CA ASP A 112 -11.04 -7.74 26.93
C ASP A 112 -10.49 -8.11 25.55
N HIS A 113 -9.95 -7.11 24.82
CA HIS A 113 -9.43 -7.22 23.49
C HIS A 113 -10.48 -7.64 22.43
N GLY A 114 -11.75 -7.33 22.64
CA GLY A 114 -12.82 -7.41 21.66
C GLY A 114 -12.80 -6.23 20.66
N LEU A 115 -13.57 -6.35 19.58
CA LEU A 115 -13.86 -5.23 18.68
C LEU A 115 -15.33 -4.90 18.74
N GLU A 116 -15.63 -3.61 18.84
CA GLU A 116 -16.98 -3.07 18.71
C GLU A 116 -17.03 -2.12 17.53
N TYR A 117 -18.13 -2.17 16.78
CA TYR A 117 -18.38 -1.28 15.65
C TYR A 117 -19.36 -0.20 16.07
N GLU A 118 -18.90 1.04 16.18
CA GLU A 118 -19.70 2.21 16.49
C GLU A 118 -20.23 2.82 15.18
N TRP A 119 -21.48 2.46 14.83
CA TRP A 119 -22.12 2.95 13.60
C TRP A 119 -22.52 4.42 13.73
N PHE A 120 -22.18 5.22 12.73
CA PHE A 120 -22.50 6.63 12.68
C PHE A 120 -23.98 6.85 12.40
N ALA A 121 -24.58 7.86 13.06
CA ALA A 121 -26.00 8.17 12.92
C ALA A 121 -26.40 8.58 11.48
N ASP A 122 -25.46 9.19 10.72
CA ASP A 122 -25.63 9.57 9.32
C ASP A 122 -25.16 8.49 8.33
N ASP A 123 -24.82 7.31 8.82
CA ASP A 123 -24.34 6.18 8.03
C ASP A 123 -23.12 6.52 7.13
N GLY A 124 -22.28 7.45 7.56
CA GLY A 124 -21.07 7.87 6.84
C GLY A 124 -21.28 8.91 5.74
N GLU A 125 -22.46 9.48 5.63
CA GLU A 125 -22.82 10.42 4.56
C GLU A 125 -21.97 11.70 4.59
N ALA A 126 -21.62 12.22 5.77
CA ALA A 126 -20.73 13.38 5.89
C ALA A 126 -19.32 13.08 5.38
N GLY A 127 -18.78 11.91 5.73
CA GLY A 127 -17.48 11.43 5.24
C GLY A 127 -17.46 11.23 3.72
N PHE A 128 -18.51 10.64 3.16
CA PHE A 128 -18.67 10.45 1.73
C PHE A 128 -18.67 11.79 0.97
N ARG A 129 -19.41 12.81 1.47
CA ARG A 129 -19.43 14.14 0.84
C ARG A 129 -18.07 14.83 0.93
N ALA A 130 -17.42 14.82 2.08
CA ALA A 130 -16.08 15.38 2.24
C ALA A 130 -15.06 14.68 1.31
N ALA A 131 -15.21 13.37 1.12
CA ALA A 131 -14.39 12.62 0.17
C ALA A 131 -14.65 13.05 -1.29
N ALA A 132 -15.91 13.25 -1.67
CA ALA A 132 -16.26 13.75 -3.01
C ALA A 132 -15.64 15.13 -3.28
N ASP A 133 -15.74 16.04 -2.32
CA ASP A 133 -15.14 17.38 -2.42
C ASP A 133 -13.60 17.33 -2.57
N ALA A 134 -12.94 16.44 -1.81
CA ALA A 134 -11.49 16.25 -1.88
C ALA A 134 -11.05 15.63 -3.22
N MET A 135 -11.79 14.65 -3.74
CA MET A 135 -11.57 14.08 -5.07
C MET A 135 -11.65 15.15 -6.16
N ASP A 136 -12.69 15.97 -6.12
CA ASP A 136 -12.89 17.07 -7.06
C ASP A 136 -11.80 18.14 -6.95
N ALA A 137 -11.33 18.45 -5.73
CA ALA A 137 -10.24 19.39 -5.52
C ALA A 137 -8.93 18.86 -6.14
N ALA A 138 -8.63 17.58 -5.95
CA ALA A 138 -7.44 16.96 -6.53
C ALA A 138 -7.45 17.01 -8.06
N GLU A 139 -8.56 16.67 -8.71
CA GLU A 139 -8.68 16.66 -10.17
C GLU A 139 -8.65 18.05 -10.78
N ARG A 140 -9.09 19.10 -10.05
CA ARG A 140 -9.03 20.49 -10.49
C ARG A 140 -7.67 21.15 -10.27
N HIS A 141 -6.73 20.48 -9.63
CA HIS A 141 -5.42 21.06 -9.32
C HIS A 141 -4.58 21.26 -10.59
N ASP A 142 -4.01 22.46 -10.76
CA ASP A 142 -3.28 22.91 -11.96
C ASP A 142 -2.03 22.09 -12.32
N SER A 143 -1.55 21.23 -11.43
CA SER A 143 -0.38 20.38 -11.71
C SER A 143 -0.59 19.39 -12.88
N GLY A 144 -1.83 19.04 -13.20
CA GLY A 144 -2.19 18.08 -14.24
C GLY A 144 -1.74 16.62 -13.95
N ARG A 145 -1.23 16.36 -12.74
CA ARG A 145 -0.75 15.04 -12.32
C ARG A 145 -1.62 14.38 -11.25
N LEU A 146 -2.58 15.11 -10.69
CA LEU A 146 -3.49 14.58 -9.69
C LEU A 146 -4.76 14.05 -10.37
N SER A 147 -5.22 12.93 -9.88
CA SER A 147 -6.47 12.26 -10.22
C SER A 147 -7.13 11.82 -8.92
N ALA A 148 -8.31 11.24 -9.01
CA ALA A 148 -9.03 10.76 -7.84
C ALA A 148 -9.41 9.29 -7.95
N MET A 149 -9.68 8.67 -6.79
CA MET A 149 -10.14 7.30 -6.64
C MET A 149 -11.23 7.25 -5.57
N VAL A 150 -12.30 6.51 -5.81
CA VAL A 150 -13.34 6.28 -4.81
C VAL A 150 -12.89 5.15 -3.89
N ALA A 151 -12.75 5.45 -2.61
CA ALA A 151 -12.10 4.56 -1.65
C ALA A 151 -12.81 4.52 -0.29
N PRO A 152 -14.02 3.86 -0.19
CA PRO A 152 -14.57 3.49 1.11
C PRO A 152 -13.56 2.60 1.82
N SER A 153 -13.33 2.84 3.11
CA SER A 153 -12.15 2.26 3.79
C SER A 153 -12.26 0.74 3.98
N GLU A 154 -12.72 0.27 5.13
CA GLU A 154 -12.84 -1.16 5.42
C GLU A 154 -14.24 -1.67 5.08
N LEU A 155 -14.33 -2.85 4.44
CA LEU A 155 -15.58 -3.46 4.01
C LEU A 155 -16.57 -3.63 5.18
N GLU A 156 -16.10 -4.13 6.32
CA GLU A 156 -16.92 -4.40 7.50
C GLU A 156 -17.33 -3.13 8.26
N CYS A 157 -16.68 -2.01 8.00
CA CYS A 157 -17.00 -0.70 8.56
C CYS A 157 -17.92 0.15 7.68
N CYS A 158 -18.31 -0.36 6.51
CA CYS A 158 -19.19 0.32 5.58
C CYS A 158 -20.54 -0.36 5.50
N SER A 159 -21.62 0.43 5.48
CA SER A 159 -22.95 -0.10 5.22
C SER A 159 -23.12 -0.49 3.74
N GLU A 160 -24.04 -1.41 3.47
CA GLU A 160 -24.41 -1.77 2.10
C GLU A 160 -24.80 -0.53 1.27
N ARG A 161 -25.55 0.40 1.86
CA ARG A 161 -25.95 1.65 1.20
C ARG A 161 -24.72 2.47 0.79
N LEU A 162 -23.78 2.69 1.72
CA LEU A 162 -22.58 3.48 1.46
C LEU A 162 -21.70 2.83 0.38
N LEU A 163 -21.51 1.51 0.43
CA LEU A 163 -20.73 0.75 -0.56
C LEU A 163 -21.34 0.85 -1.96
N ARG A 164 -22.66 0.65 -2.09
CA ARG A 164 -23.36 0.78 -3.39
C ARG A 164 -23.32 2.22 -3.92
N GLN A 165 -23.48 3.22 -3.05
CA GLN A 165 -23.38 4.64 -3.40
C GLN A 165 -21.97 4.99 -3.87
N SER A 166 -20.95 4.48 -3.21
CA SER A 166 -19.54 4.65 -3.58
C SER A 166 -19.23 4.03 -4.94
N LYS A 167 -19.72 2.80 -5.18
CA LYS A 167 -19.53 2.16 -6.48
C LYS A 167 -20.26 2.91 -7.60
N ALA A 168 -21.48 3.37 -7.35
CA ALA A 168 -22.22 4.19 -8.31
C ALA A 168 -21.48 5.47 -8.68
N LEU A 169 -20.91 6.18 -7.68
CA LEU A 169 -20.08 7.36 -7.94
C LEU A 169 -18.85 7.03 -8.80
N ALA A 170 -18.19 5.91 -8.51
CA ALA A 170 -17.04 5.46 -9.31
C ALA A 170 -17.41 5.19 -10.77
N ASP A 171 -18.54 4.51 -10.99
CA ASP A 171 -19.02 4.17 -12.33
C ASP A 171 -19.49 5.43 -13.11
N GLU A 172 -20.22 6.33 -12.45
CA GLU A 172 -20.71 7.58 -13.05
C GLU A 172 -19.56 8.52 -13.45
N THR A 173 -18.52 8.59 -12.64
CA THR A 173 -17.37 9.49 -12.87
C THR A 173 -16.23 8.84 -13.65
N GLY A 174 -16.26 7.51 -13.83
CA GLY A 174 -15.16 6.75 -14.41
C GLY A 174 -13.92 6.68 -13.53
N ARG A 175 -14.02 7.05 -12.24
CA ARG A 175 -12.91 6.94 -11.27
C ARG A 175 -12.69 5.48 -10.91
N PRO A 176 -11.43 5.05 -10.66
CA PRO A 176 -11.17 3.74 -10.06
C PRO A 176 -11.84 3.61 -8.70
N PHE A 177 -12.21 2.37 -8.34
CA PHE A 177 -12.79 2.03 -7.04
C PHE A 177 -11.88 1.09 -6.29
N GLN A 178 -11.68 1.28 -4.98
CA GLN A 178 -10.95 0.35 -4.11
C GLN A 178 -11.59 0.27 -2.72
N VAL A 179 -11.58 -0.92 -2.12
CA VAL A 179 -12.01 -1.19 -0.75
C VAL A 179 -11.07 -2.21 -0.13
N HIS A 180 -10.73 -2.06 1.18
CA HIS A 180 -10.07 -3.13 1.92
C HIS A 180 -11.05 -4.28 2.11
N ALA A 181 -10.70 -5.47 1.70
CA ALA A 181 -11.52 -6.66 1.91
C ALA A 181 -10.68 -7.94 1.92
N ALA A 182 -11.16 -8.94 2.60
CA ALA A 182 -10.44 -10.18 2.87
C ALA A 182 -9.05 -9.90 3.47
N GLU A 183 -8.98 -8.88 4.30
CA GLU A 183 -7.76 -8.36 4.89
C GLU A 183 -7.37 -9.11 6.16
N ALA A 184 -8.35 -9.41 7.02
CA ALA A 184 -8.13 -10.04 8.31
C ALA A 184 -9.11 -11.19 8.56
N VAL A 185 -8.68 -12.21 9.30
CA VAL A 185 -9.58 -13.31 9.71
C VAL A 185 -10.80 -12.76 10.45
N ARG A 186 -10.65 -11.72 11.27
CA ARG A 186 -11.76 -11.10 11.98
C ARG A 186 -12.77 -10.42 11.04
N GLU A 187 -12.28 -9.63 10.10
CA GLU A 187 -13.13 -9.05 9.06
C GLU A 187 -13.88 -10.14 8.31
N PHE A 188 -13.17 -11.20 7.88
CA PHE A 188 -13.79 -12.34 7.22
C PHE A 188 -14.93 -12.95 8.06
N LEU A 189 -14.68 -13.23 9.34
CA LEU A 189 -15.67 -13.79 10.24
C LEU A 189 -16.84 -12.83 10.51
N GLU A 190 -16.58 -11.54 10.58
CA GLU A 190 -17.64 -10.53 10.79
C GLU A 190 -18.55 -10.41 9.56
N ILE A 191 -17.98 -10.37 8.36
CA ILE A 191 -18.77 -10.39 7.11
C ILE A 191 -19.56 -11.70 7.00
N ALA A 192 -18.93 -12.84 7.28
CA ALA A 192 -19.60 -14.13 7.28
C ALA A 192 -20.77 -14.19 8.30
N ARG A 193 -20.55 -13.66 9.50
CA ARG A 193 -21.60 -13.56 10.55
C ARG A 193 -22.78 -12.69 10.13
N ARG A 194 -22.51 -11.54 9.48
CA ARG A 194 -23.57 -10.59 9.07
C ARG A 194 -24.33 -11.07 7.85
N HIS A 195 -23.63 -11.63 6.87
CA HIS A 195 -24.17 -11.83 5.53
C HIS A 195 -24.18 -13.30 5.07
N GLY A 196 -23.55 -14.23 5.79
CA GLY A 196 -23.42 -15.63 5.38
C GLY A 196 -22.55 -15.85 4.14
N MET A 197 -21.68 -14.89 3.83
CA MET A 197 -20.84 -14.84 2.62
C MET A 197 -19.39 -14.56 3.02
N THR A 198 -18.45 -14.92 2.15
CA THR A 198 -17.07 -14.42 2.27
C THR A 198 -17.02 -12.91 1.94
N PRO A 199 -15.95 -12.18 2.31
CA PRO A 199 -15.79 -10.78 1.89
C PRO A 199 -15.86 -10.60 0.38
N ILE A 200 -15.28 -11.49 -0.41
CA ILE A 200 -15.29 -11.41 -1.87
C ILE A 200 -16.69 -11.71 -2.44
N GLN A 201 -17.38 -12.73 -1.91
CA GLN A 201 -18.77 -13.00 -2.29
C GLN A 201 -19.68 -11.82 -1.95
N TRP A 202 -19.48 -11.18 -0.81
CA TRP A 202 -20.21 -9.99 -0.43
C TRP A 202 -19.93 -8.82 -1.38
N CYS A 203 -18.66 -8.57 -1.73
CA CYS A 203 -18.30 -7.59 -2.77
C CYS A 203 -19.00 -7.90 -4.11
N ALA A 204 -19.02 -9.16 -4.53
CA ALA A 204 -19.71 -9.59 -5.75
C ALA A 204 -21.22 -9.36 -5.66
N HIS A 205 -21.86 -9.71 -4.54
CA HIS A 205 -23.29 -9.48 -4.28
C HIS A 205 -23.67 -7.99 -4.35
N LEU A 206 -22.80 -7.12 -3.86
CA LEU A 206 -22.99 -5.68 -3.90
C LEU A 206 -22.68 -5.05 -5.27
N GLY A 207 -22.10 -5.80 -6.21
CA GLY A 207 -21.68 -5.29 -7.51
C GLY A 207 -20.41 -4.43 -7.46
N LEU A 208 -19.54 -4.63 -6.46
CA LEU A 208 -18.31 -3.85 -6.29
C LEU A 208 -17.17 -4.33 -7.19
N LEU A 209 -17.23 -5.57 -7.68
CA LEU A 209 -16.18 -6.16 -8.52
C LEU A 209 -16.24 -5.65 -9.97
N GLY A 210 -15.10 -5.62 -10.66
CA GLY A 210 -15.00 -5.20 -12.07
C GLY A 210 -13.60 -4.72 -12.46
N GLU A 211 -13.37 -4.48 -13.75
CA GLU A 211 -12.06 -4.10 -14.31
C GLU A 211 -11.44 -2.82 -13.72
N ARG A 212 -12.29 -1.88 -13.26
CA ARG A 212 -11.88 -0.61 -12.63
C ARG A 212 -12.02 -0.65 -11.11
N SER A 213 -12.21 -1.86 -10.55
CA SER A 213 -12.28 -2.12 -9.12
C SER A 213 -11.05 -2.86 -8.64
N ALA A 214 -10.61 -2.56 -7.42
CA ALA A 214 -9.58 -3.32 -6.73
C ALA A 214 -10.03 -3.70 -5.33
N ILE A 215 -9.55 -4.86 -4.88
CA ILE A 215 -9.62 -5.29 -3.50
C ILE A 215 -8.25 -5.07 -2.85
N GLY A 216 -8.22 -4.26 -1.82
CA GLY A 216 -7.05 -4.10 -0.96
C GLY A 216 -6.76 -5.39 -0.23
N HIS A 217 -5.56 -5.93 -0.40
CA HIS A 217 -5.02 -7.15 0.21
C HIS A 217 -5.57 -8.46 -0.34
N ALA A 218 -6.86 -8.78 -0.23
CA ALA A 218 -7.46 -10.05 -0.63
C ALA A 218 -6.64 -11.27 -0.14
N VAL A 219 -6.21 -11.26 1.13
CA VAL A 219 -5.37 -12.31 1.73
C VAL A 219 -6.19 -13.53 2.11
N TYR A 220 -7.30 -13.30 2.80
CA TYR A 220 -8.13 -14.36 3.36
C TYR A 220 -9.31 -14.67 2.43
N LEU A 221 -9.04 -15.41 1.34
CA LEU A 221 -10.08 -15.96 0.50
C LEU A 221 -10.66 -17.23 1.13
N ASP A 222 -11.76 -17.73 0.59
CA ASP A 222 -12.46 -18.91 1.10
C ASP A 222 -11.58 -20.17 1.22
N HIS A 223 -10.60 -20.34 0.33
CA HIS A 223 -9.64 -21.46 0.36
C HIS A 223 -8.46 -21.26 1.32
N HIS A 224 -8.32 -20.05 1.95
CA HIS A 224 -7.18 -19.77 2.83
C HIS A 224 -7.18 -20.68 4.05
N SER A 225 -6.03 -21.28 4.38
CA SER A 225 -5.90 -22.32 5.43
C SER A 225 -6.33 -21.87 6.83
N LYS A 226 -6.27 -20.56 7.12
CA LYS A 226 -6.70 -20.00 8.41
C LYS A 226 -8.22 -19.80 8.55
N VAL A 227 -8.96 -19.75 7.45
CA VAL A 227 -10.42 -19.59 7.48
C VAL A 227 -11.15 -20.87 7.10
N ALA A 228 -10.61 -21.66 6.19
CA ALA A 228 -11.15 -22.98 5.77
C ALA A 228 -12.67 -22.92 5.53
N TRP A 229 -13.12 -22.00 4.68
CA TRP A 229 -14.54 -21.78 4.41
C TRP A 229 -15.14 -22.91 3.56
N ALA A 230 -16.46 -23.01 3.54
CA ALA A 230 -17.17 -24.12 2.87
C ALA A 230 -17.23 -24.00 1.33
N THR A 231 -16.78 -22.88 0.75
CA THR A 231 -16.74 -22.64 -0.70
C THR A 231 -15.29 -22.53 -1.19
N GLU A 232 -15.08 -22.58 -2.52
CA GLU A 232 -13.77 -22.41 -3.18
C GLU A 232 -13.94 -21.55 -4.44
N GLY A 233 -14.70 -20.45 -4.37
CA GLY A 233 -15.06 -19.65 -5.53
C GLY A 233 -14.53 -18.21 -5.53
N ASP A 234 -13.92 -17.74 -4.45
CA ASP A 234 -13.48 -16.34 -4.33
C ASP A 234 -12.44 -15.95 -5.38
N LEU A 235 -11.47 -16.82 -5.65
CA LEU A 235 -10.45 -16.60 -6.67
C LEU A 235 -11.04 -16.50 -8.08
N ASP A 236 -12.01 -17.35 -8.40
CA ASP A 236 -12.71 -17.33 -9.69
C ASP A 236 -13.57 -16.06 -9.85
N LEU A 237 -14.19 -15.57 -8.78
CA LEU A 237 -14.92 -14.29 -8.78
C LEU A 237 -13.98 -13.11 -9.11
N LEU A 238 -12.81 -13.06 -8.49
CA LEU A 238 -11.80 -12.04 -8.76
C LEU A 238 -11.31 -12.12 -10.22
N ALA A 239 -10.96 -13.32 -10.68
CA ALA A 239 -10.44 -13.52 -12.03
C ALA A 239 -11.48 -13.20 -13.12
N SER A 240 -12.71 -13.74 -12.98
CA SER A 240 -13.77 -13.59 -14.00
C SER A 240 -14.35 -12.18 -14.08
N SER A 241 -14.32 -11.42 -12.98
CA SER A 241 -14.76 -10.03 -12.96
C SER A 241 -13.72 -9.05 -13.50
N GLY A 242 -12.45 -9.46 -13.65
CA GLY A 242 -11.35 -8.58 -14.00
C GLY A 242 -10.90 -7.69 -12.84
N THR A 243 -11.35 -7.97 -11.60
CA THR A 243 -11.01 -7.19 -10.41
C THR A 243 -9.51 -7.32 -10.11
N THR A 244 -8.89 -6.19 -9.77
CA THR A 244 -7.47 -6.15 -9.36
C THR A 244 -7.33 -6.48 -7.88
N VAL A 245 -6.26 -7.18 -7.52
CA VAL A 245 -5.82 -7.33 -6.14
C VAL A 245 -4.61 -6.41 -5.92
N THR A 246 -4.66 -5.55 -4.91
CA THR A 246 -3.51 -4.73 -4.51
C THR A 246 -2.73 -5.44 -3.41
N HIS A 247 -1.57 -5.97 -3.79
CA HIS A 247 -0.73 -6.81 -2.94
C HIS A 247 0.31 -6.00 -2.19
N THR A 248 0.34 -6.14 -0.87
CA THR A 248 1.23 -5.44 0.07
C THR A 248 2.01 -6.49 0.90
N PRO A 249 3.00 -7.17 0.30
CA PRO A 249 3.58 -8.38 0.89
C PRO A 249 4.22 -8.16 2.24
N THR A 250 4.90 -7.02 2.47
CA THR A 250 5.57 -6.75 3.75
C THR A 250 4.58 -6.57 4.89
N ALA A 251 3.43 -5.92 4.65
CA ALA A 251 2.42 -5.70 5.67
C ALA A 251 1.97 -7.03 6.33
N TRP A 252 1.78 -8.05 5.52
CA TRP A 252 1.34 -9.37 5.98
C TRP A 252 2.49 -10.27 6.42
N ALA A 253 3.66 -10.18 5.77
CA ALA A 253 4.84 -10.93 6.19
C ALA A 253 5.30 -10.51 7.59
N ALA A 254 5.22 -9.23 7.94
CA ALA A 254 5.54 -8.72 9.26
C ALA A 254 4.65 -9.30 10.38
N VAL A 255 3.41 -9.68 10.05
CA VAL A 255 2.51 -10.36 11.00
C VAL A 255 2.45 -11.90 10.81
N GLY A 256 3.37 -12.45 10.05
CA GLY A 256 3.49 -13.90 9.84
C GLY A 256 2.43 -14.48 8.91
N ASP A 257 1.89 -13.67 8.03
CA ASP A 257 0.85 -14.05 7.08
C ASP A 257 1.16 -13.64 5.63
N GLY A 258 0.19 -13.66 4.74
CA GLY A 258 0.32 -13.25 3.35
C GLY A 258 -0.60 -14.03 2.43
N LEU A 259 -0.65 -13.63 1.17
CA LEU A 259 -1.31 -14.44 0.13
C LEU A 259 -0.73 -15.85 0.14
N GLU A 260 -1.56 -16.84 0.30
CA GLU A 260 -1.08 -18.24 0.33
C GLU A 260 -0.41 -18.61 -0.98
N THR A 261 -0.91 -18.09 -2.09
CA THR A 261 -0.33 -18.39 -3.41
C THR A 261 -0.40 -17.17 -4.35
N LEU A 262 0.51 -16.20 -4.27
CA LEU A 262 0.59 -15.13 -5.28
C LEU A 262 0.65 -15.70 -6.69
N GLY A 263 1.44 -16.78 -6.90
CA GLY A 263 1.46 -17.51 -8.16
C GLY A 263 0.10 -18.07 -8.58
N GLY A 264 -0.75 -18.46 -7.64
CA GLY A 264 -2.12 -18.90 -7.88
C GLY A 264 -2.99 -17.81 -8.47
N TYR A 265 -2.94 -16.61 -7.90
CA TYR A 265 -3.68 -15.43 -8.40
C TYR A 265 -3.27 -15.10 -9.85
N LEU A 266 -1.98 -15.05 -10.11
CA LEU A 266 -1.45 -14.77 -11.45
C LEU A 266 -1.84 -15.88 -12.46
N ARG A 267 -1.80 -17.15 -12.07
CA ARG A 267 -2.26 -18.27 -12.93
C ARG A 267 -3.75 -18.24 -13.22
N ALA A 268 -4.55 -17.86 -12.23
CA ALA A 268 -5.99 -17.69 -12.40
C ALA A 268 -6.35 -16.49 -13.31
N GLY A 269 -5.37 -15.66 -13.68
CA GLY A 269 -5.57 -14.48 -14.51
C GLY A 269 -6.01 -13.24 -13.73
N VAL A 270 -5.95 -13.26 -12.41
CA VAL A 270 -6.20 -12.07 -11.57
C VAL A 270 -5.14 -11.02 -11.87
N ASN A 271 -5.57 -9.79 -12.16
CA ASN A 271 -4.65 -8.66 -12.24
C ASN A 271 -4.13 -8.32 -10.83
N VAL A 272 -2.82 -8.33 -10.66
CA VAL A 272 -2.19 -7.93 -9.38
C VAL A 272 -1.47 -6.61 -9.59
N ALA A 273 -1.68 -5.67 -8.66
CA ALA A 273 -0.92 -4.44 -8.53
C ALA A 273 -0.19 -4.44 -7.18
N MET A 274 0.95 -3.74 -7.10
CA MET A 274 1.75 -3.68 -5.88
C MET A 274 1.43 -2.45 -5.04
N GLY A 275 1.62 -2.55 -3.73
CA GLY A 275 1.51 -1.46 -2.77
C GLY A 275 2.44 -1.62 -1.57
N ASN A 276 2.70 -0.51 -0.88
CA ASN A 276 3.49 -0.50 0.38
C ASN A 276 2.63 -0.60 1.63
N ASP A 277 1.34 -0.26 1.53
CA ASP A 277 0.50 -0.04 2.70
C ASP A 277 1.08 1.07 3.62
N ALA A 278 1.28 0.80 4.89
CA ALA A 278 1.88 1.73 5.86
C ALA A 278 3.35 1.42 6.19
N PHE A 279 4.06 0.65 5.35
CA PHE A 279 5.45 0.30 5.60
C PHE A 279 6.44 1.34 5.06
N PRO A 280 7.47 1.73 5.86
CA PRO A 280 8.35 2.87 5.58
C PRO A 280 9.51 2.54 4.64
N HIS A 281 9.28 1.82 3.56
CA HIS A 281 10.28 1.52 2.52
C HIS A 281 9.76 1.84 1.12
N GLY A 282 10.59 1.76 0.12
CA GLY A 282 10.20 2.00 -1.27
C GLY A 282 9.48 0.79 -1.87
N LEU A 283 8.73 1.00 -2.95
CA LEU A 283 8.02 -0.08 -3.63
C LEU A 283 8.97 -1.14 -4.23
N ILE A 284 10.22 -0.77 -4.53
CA ILE A 284 11.21 -1.71 -5.07
C ILE A 284 11.56 -2.82 -4.07
N GLU A 285 11.55 -2.53 -2.77
CA GLU A 285 11.80 -3.49 -1.71
C GLU A 285 10.66 -4.51 -1.57
N GLU A 286 9.42 -4.10 -1.83
CA GLU A 286 8.25 -4.98 -1.84
C GLU A 286 8.38 -6.12 -2.85
N LEU A 287 9.04 -5.87 -3.98
CA LEU A 287 9.19 -6.86 -5.04
C LEU A 287 9.95 -8.11 -4.57
N LYS A 288 11.01 -7.91 -3.79
CA LYS A 288 11.77 -9.01 -3.19
C LYS A 288 10.93 -9.80 -2.20
N VAL A 289 10.20 -9.11 -1.32
CA VAL A 289 9.34 -9.73 -0.32
C VAL A 289 8.23 -10.54 -1.00
N ALA A 290 7.58 -9.98 -2.01
CA ALA A 290 6.55 -10.69 -2.79
C ALA A 290 7.04 -12.02 -3.36
N ILE A 291 8.24 -12.03 -3.96
CA ILE A 291 8.83 -13.25 -4.51
C ILE A 291 9.11 -14.26 -3.39
N LEU A 292 9.78 -13.83 -2.32
CA LEU A 292 10.23 -14.75 -1.27
C LEU A 292 9.06 -15.34 -0.49
N VAL A 293 8.12 -14.50 -0.07
CA VAL A 293 6.91 -14.95 0.65
C VAL A 293 6.04 -15.82 -0.25
N GLY A 294 5.80 -15.39 -1.50
CA GLY A 294 5.02 -16.16 -2.45
C GLY A 294 5.59 -17.56 -2.71
N ARG A 295 6.92 -17.70 -2.79
CA ARG A 295 7.59 -19.00 -2.94
C ARG A 295 7.48 -19.87 -1.68
N VAL A 296 7.65 -19.28 -0.50
CA VAL A 296 7.54 -20.01 0.78
C VAL A 296 6.13 -20.56 0.96
N LYS A 297 5.13 -19.75 0.67
CA LYS A 297 3.71 -20.14 0.77
C LYS A 297 3.35 -21.23 -0.25
N SER A 298 3.72 -21.07 -1.52
CA SER A 298 3.48 -22.09 -2.56
C SER A 298 4.14 -23.44 -2.28
N GLY A 299 5.27 -23.46 -1.59
CA GLY A 299 5.97 -24.71 -1.22
C GLY A 299 5.27 -25.52 -0.12
N LYS A 300 4.38 -24.89 0.65
CA LYS A 300 3.61 -25.59 1.70
C LYS A 300 2.42 -26.37 1.15
N ASP A 301 1.79 -25.87 0.09
CA ASP A 301 0.56 -26.43 -0.45
C ASP A 301 0.80 -27.66 -1.31
N ALA A 302 2.00 -27.84 -1.85
CA ALA A 302 2.21 -28.83 -2.89
C ALA A 302 2.50 -30.25 -2.36
N GLY A 303 2.89 -30.45 -1.10
CA GLY A 303 3.48 -31.75 -0.68
C GLY A 303 4.59 -32.22 -1.64
N THR A 304 5.02 -31.34 -2.52
CA THR A 304 5.84 -31.58 -3.71
C THR A 304 7.26 -31.21 -3.38
N PRO A 305 8.23 -32.06 -3.70
CA PRO A 305 9.63 -31.72 -3.57
C PRO A 305 9.96 -30.42 -4.34
N ILE A 306 10.83 -29.60 -3.77
CA ILE A 306 11.30 -28.31 -4.32
C ILE A 306 11.70 -28.35 -5.81
N HIS A 307 11.95 -29.52 -6.37
CA HIS A 307 12.33 -29.75 -7.76
C HIS A 307 11.15 -29.97 -8.72
N ALA A 308 9.96 -30.05 -8.23
CA ALA A 308 8.78 -30.31 -9.05
C ALA A 308 7.89 -29.08 -9.21
N VAL A 309 8.45 -27.95 -9.60
CA VAL A 309 7.69 -26.88 -10.25
C VAL A 309 7.37 -27.38 -11.66
N THR A 310 6.33 -28.20 -11.76
CA THR A 310 6.00 -28.93 -12.97
C THR A 310 5.17 -28.15 -13.97
N ASP A 311 4.70 -26.95 -13.61
CA ASP A 311 3.80 -26.13 -14.44
C ASP A 311 4.50 -24.99 -15.22
N GLY A 312 5.83 -24.89 -15.13
CA GLY A 312 6.61 -23.86 -15.83
C GLY A 312 6.40 -22.45 -15.32
N PHE A 313 5.53 -22.23 -14.31
CA PHE A 313 5.35 -20.92 -13.70
C PHE A 313 6.35 -20.72 -12.56
N SER A 314 7.24 -19.76 -12.73
CA SER A 314 8.22 -19.36 -11.72
C SER A 314 8.00 -17.93 -11.29
N LEU A 315 7.44 -17.72 -10.11
CA LEU A 315 7.37 -16.37 -9.54
C LEU A 315 8.78 -15.78 -9.41
N GLY A 316 9.04 -14.69 -10.11
CA GLY A 316 10.35 -14.05 -10.19
C GLY A 316 10.27 -12.53 -10.42
N PRO A 317 11.42 -11.89 -10.68
CA PRO A 317 11.48 -10.44 -10.88
C PRO A 317 10.56 -9.91 -11.99
N LYS A 318 10.34 -10.67 -13.05
CA LYS A 318 9.47 -10.27 -14.15
C LYS A 318 8.03 -10.07 -13.68
N GLU A 319 7.45 -11.08 -13.02
CA GLU A 319 6.06 -11.09 -12.58
C GLU A 319 5.77 -9.96 -11.58
N VAL A 320 6.69 -9.72 -10.63
CA VAL A 320 6.50 -8.66 -9.63
C VAL A 320 6.76 -7.25 -10.20
N LEU A 321 7.66 -7.10 -11.17
CA LEU A 321 7.83 -5.84 -11.90
C LEU A 321 6.60 -5.53 -12.77
N GLU A 322 6.03 -6.53 -13.44
CA GLU A 322 4.78 -6.36 -14.17
C GLU A 322 3.65 -5.93 -13.23
N ALA A 323 3.53 -6.52 -12.03
CA ALA A 323 2.56 -6.10 -11.02
C ALA A 323 2.79 -4.66 -10.54
N ALA A 324 4.05 -4.25 -10.35
CA ALA A 324 4.42 -2.90 -9.91
C ALA A 324 4.43 -1.84 -11.02
N THR A 325 4.10 -2.19 -12.23
CA THR A 325 4.08 -1.28 -13.40
C THR A 325 2.78 -1.47 -14.19
N VAL A 326 2.74 -2.44 -15.10
CA VAL A 326 1.59 -2.69 -15.98
C VAL A 326 0.33 -3.11 -15.19
N GLY A 327 0.48 -3.84 -14.09
CA GLY A 327 -0.64 -4.24 -13.23
C GLY A 327 -1.40 -3.04 -12.67
N GLY A 328 -0.67 -2.08 -12.08
CA GLY A 328 -1.24 -0.83 -11.63
C GLY A 328 -1.83 0.02 -12.75
N ALA A 329 -1.12 0.13 -13.88
CA ALA A 329 -1.59 0.88 -15.05
C ALA A 329 -2.90 0.31 -15.63
N ARG A 330 -3.04 -1.03 -15.66
CA ARG A 330 -4.27 -1.72 -16.10
C ARG A 330 -5.44 -1.39 -15.19
N TYR A 331 -5.26 -1.50 -13.88
CA TYR A 331 -6.27 -1.14 -12.89
C TYR A 331 -6.74 0.32 -13.05
N LEU A 332 -5.81 1.24 -13.24
CA LEU A 332 -6.10 2.65 -13.44
C LEU A 332 -6.75 2.95 -14.81
N GLY A 333 -6.82 1.98 -15.73
CA GLY A 333 -7.25 2.21 -17.11
C GLY A 333 -6.32 3.15 -17.88
N ARG A 334 -5.02 3.16 -17.53
CA ARG A 334 -3.99 4.06 -18.07
C ARG A 334 -2.96 3.28 -18.92
N PRO A 335 -3.30 2.98 -20.19
CA PRO A 335 -2.38 2.26 -21.09
C PRO A 335 -1.12 3.07 -21.45
N ASP A 336 -1.12 4.36 -21.13
CA ASP A 336 -0.01 5.30 -21.28
C ASP A 336 0.98 5.30 -20.10
N LEU A 337 0.76 4.48 -19.06
CA LEU A 337 1.63 4.30 -17.89
C LEU A 337 2.21 2.87 -17.81
N GLY A 338 3.23 2.69 -16.98
CA GLY A 338 3.79 1.39 -16.65
C GLY A 338 4.64 0.75 -17.76
N ARG A 339 4.96 1.48 -18.82
CA ARG A 339 5.80 0.99 -19.96
C ARG A 339 6.57 2.12 -20.60
N LEU A 340 7.71 1.79 -21.21
CA LEU A 340 8.50 2.69 -22.04
C LEU A 340 8.16 2.45 -23.50
N ALA A 341 7.32 3.32 -24.08
CA ALA A 341 6.93 3.25 -25.48
C ALA A 341 6.57 4.65 -26.00
N VAL A 342 6.64 4.84 -27.32
CA VAL A 342 6.22 6.08 -27.96
C VAL A 342 4.73 6.30 -27.70
N GLY A 343 4.36 7.49 -27.27
CA GLY A 343 2.99 7.86 -26.89
C GLY A 343 2.65 7.61 -25.43
N CYS A 344 3.51 6.92 -24.67
CA CYS A 344 3.35 6.80 -23.22
C CYS A 344 3.89 8.04 -22.47
N LYS A 345 3.45 8.21 -21.24
CA LYS A 345 4.00 9.22 -20.33
C LYS A 345 5.47 8.92 -20.04
N ALA A 346 6.26 9.96 -19.94
CA ALA A 346 7.66 9.85 -19.56
C ALA A 346 7.80 9.76 -18.03
N ASP A 347 7.15 8.73 -17.46
CA ASP A 347 7.25 8.32 -16.07
C ASP A 347 8.26 7.15 -16.02
N LEU A 348 9.49 7.43 -15.60
CA LEU A 348 10.58 6.47 -15.65
C LEU A 348 11.63 6.73 -14.57
N PHE A 349 12.46 5.72 -14.33
CA PHE A 349 13.66 5.88 -13.51
C PHE A 349 14.87 5.20 -14.17
N THR A 350 16.07 5.66 -13.77
CA THR A 350 17.34 5.10 -14.23
C THR A 350 18.01 4.33 -13.10
N VAL A 351 18.61 3.20 -13.46
CA VAL A 351 19.39 2.35 -12.57
C VAL A 351 20.85 2.38 -13.03
N ASP A 352 21.76 2.73 -12.13
CA ASP A 352 23.20 2.68 -12.41
C ASP A 352 23.68 1.22 -12.40
N VAL A 353 23.92 0.66 -13.59
CA VAL A 353 24.35 -0.75 -13.72
C VAL A 353 25.79 -0.98 -13.26
N GLU A 354 26.60 0.08 -13.14
CA GLU A 354 27.94 0.02 -12.58
C GLU A 354 27.99 0.15 -11.06
N HIS A 355 26.81 0.35 -10.42
CA HIS A 355 26.76 0.38 -8.96
C HIS A 355 27.27 -0.94 -8.35
N PRO A 356 28.09 -0.94 -7.28
CA PRO A 356 28.69 -2.15 -6.73
C PRO A 356 27.71 -3.28 -6.43
N PHE A 357 26.47 -2.97 -6.01
CA PHE A 357 25.45 -3.97 -5.72
C PHE A 357 24.69 -4.48 -6.96
N MET A 358 24.97 -3.92 -8.13
CA MET A 358 24.48 -4.41 -9.41
C MET A 358 25.44 -5.41 -10.06
N MET A 359 26.70 -5.44 -9.61
CA MET A 359 27.74 -6.26 -10.20
C MET A 359 27.84 -7.65 -9.51
N PRO A 360 28.17 -8.70 -10.26
CA PRO A 360 28.33 -8.79 -11.72
C PRO A 360 26.96 -8.71 -12.46
N ASP A 361 26.99 -8.25 -13.71
CA ASP A 361 25.85 -7.73 -14.47
C ASP A 361 25.12 -8.76 -15.36
N HIS A 362 25.21 -10.04 -15.07
CA HIS A 362 24.61 -11.10 -15.88
C HIS A 362 23.07 -10.92 -16.12
N ASP A 363 22.35 -10.55 -15.06
CA ASP A 363 20.92 -10.24 -15.11
C ASP A 363 20.65 -9.00 -14.25
N PRO A 364 20.67 -7.79 -14.85
CA PRO A 364 20.56 -6.55 -14.10
C PRO A 364 19.19 -6.39 -13.41
N VAL A 365 18.13 -6.99 -13.94
CA VAL A 365 16.81 -6.96 -13.31
C VAL A 365 16.80 -7.79 -12.03
N ARG A 366 17.46 -8.96 -12.04
CA ARG A 366 17.64 -9.77 -10.82
C ARG A 366 18.50 -9.06 -9.80
N SER A 367 19.63 -8.45 -10.24
CA SER A 367 20.50 -7.70 -9.36
C SER A 367 19.76 -6.53 -8.69
N LEU A 368 18.93 -5.80 -9.45
CA LEU A 368 18.11 -4.74 -8.92
C LEU A 368 17.15 -5.25 -7.84
N VAL A 369 16.37 -6.29 -8.11
CA VAL A 369 15.32 -6.77 -7.20
C VAL A 369 15.90 -7.46 -5.97
N TYR A 370 16.95 -8.29 -6.12
CA TYR A 370 17.45 -9.08 -4.99
C TYR A 370 18.58 -8.45 -4.20
N SER A 371 19.35 -7.55 -4.81
CA SER A 371 20.60 -7.05 -4.21
C SER A 371 20.64 -5.54 -4.05
N ALA A 372 20.46 -4.78 -5.12
CA ALA A 372 20.71 -3.34 -5.11
C ALA A 372 19.54 -2.52 -4.56
N GLY A 373 18.29 -2.94 -4.85
CA GLY A 373 17.11 -2.18 -4.45
C GLY A 373 17.22 -0.72 -4.89
N GLN A 374 16.73 0.19 -4.07
CA GLN A 374 16.79 1.62 -4.38
C GLN A 374 18.23 2.19 -4.39
N ALA A 375 19.22 1.48 -3.86
CA ALA A 375 20.60 1.99 -3.79
C ALA A 375 21.17 2.30 -5.20
N ALA A 376 20.77 1.55 -6.22
CA ALA A 376 21.22 1.75 -7.59
C ALA A 376 20.30 2.69 -8.40
N ILE A 377 19.16 3.15 -7.88
CA ILE A 377 18.28 4.10 -8.55
C ILE A 377 18.92 5.49 -8.48
N ARG A 378 19.07 6.15 -9.62
CA ARG A 378 19.79 7.40 -9.72
C ARG A 378 18.91 8.61 -10.04
N ASP A 379 18.17 8.53 -11.13
CA ASP A 379 17.33 9.64 -11.61
C ASP A 379 15.88 9.16 -11.75
N VAL A 380 14.91 10.02 -11.44
CA VAL A 380 13.48 9.72 -11.59
C VAL A 380 12.81 10.86 -12.33
N TYR A 381 11.94 10.51 -13.27
CA TYR A 381 11.17 11.45 -14.09
C TYR A 381 9.68 11.15 -13.96
N VAL A 382 8.88 12.19 -13.80
CA VAL A 382 7.42 12.13 -13.81
C VAL A 382 6.91 13.11 -14.86
N ASP A 383 6.16 12.61 -15.83
CA ASP A 383 5.64 13.39 -16.97
C ASP A 383 6.77 14.16 -17.71
N GLY A 384 7.95 13.53 -17.79
CA GLY A 384 9.15 14.10 -18.42
C GLY A 384 9.90 15.14 -17.57
N ARG A 385 9.36 15.54 -16.42
CA ARG A 385 10.05 16.41 -15.46
C ARG A 385 10.98 15.57 -14.58
N GLN A 386 12.25 15.94 -14.48
CA GLN A 386 13.19 15.31 -13.57
C GLN A 386 12.84 15.70 -12.12
N ILE A 387 12.49 14.70 -11.30
CA ILE A 387 12.10 14.86 -9.90
C ILE A 387 13.25 14.48 -8.97
N VAL A 388 14.00 13.42 -9.33
CA VAL A 388 15.22 13.03 -8.64
C VAL A 388 16.37 13.10 -9.63
N LYS A 389 17.48 13.69 -9.20
CA LYS A 389 18.72 13.77 -9.98
C LYS A 389 19.88 13.30 -9.10
N GLU A 390 20.62 12.30 -9.59
CA GLU A 390 21.80 11.78 -8.87
C GLU A 390 21.48 11.42 -7.40
N ARG A 391 20.28 10.85 -7.18
CA ARG A 391 19.71 10.49 -5.87
C ARG A 391 19.29 11.67 -4.99
N GLU A 392 19.34 12.88 -5.49
CA GLU A 392 18.87 14.09 -4.80
C GLU A 392 17.45 14.44 -5.26
N LEU A 393 16.54 14.65 -4.32
CA LEU A 393 15.18 15.07 -4.59
C LEU A 393 15.15 16.56 -4.90
N LEU A 394 14.58 16.92 -6.06
CA LEU A 394 14.57 18.31 -6.55
C LEU A 394 13.32 19.10 -6.15
N THR A 395 12.29 18.43 -5.67
CA THR A 395 10.97 19.04 -5.41
C THR A 395 10.73 19.37 -3.94
N MET A 396 11.44 18.73 -3.03
CA MET A 396 11.27 18.91 -1.59
C MET A 396 12.61 18.91 -0.87
N ASP A 397 12.73 19.69 0.21
CA ASP A 397 13.89 19.69 1.11
C ASP A 397 13.79 18.50 2.09
N ILE A 398 14.50 17.41 1.77
CA ILE A 398 14.44 16.17 2.55
C ILE A 398 15.02 16.32 3.96
N ASP A 399 16.02 17.21 4.13
CA ASP A 399 16.64 17.46 5.44
C ASP A 399 15.68 18.20 6.37
N ALA A 400 14.99 19.21 5.84
CA ALA A 400 13.96 19.94 6.59
C ALA A 400 12.80 18.99 6.96
N ILE A 401 12.30 18.20 6.01
CA ILE A 401 11.25 17.21 6.23
C ILE A 401 11.68 16.20 7.30
N SER A 402 12.90 15.69 7.24
CA SER A 402 13.39 14.70 8.22
C SER A 402 13.47 15.26 9.64
N ARG A 403 13.93 16.50 9.80
CA ARG A 403 13.97 17.18 11.12
C ARG A 403 12.57 17.37 11.68
N GLU A 404 11.62 17.81 10.86
CA GLU A 404 10.23 18.01 11.27
C GLU A 404 9.53 16.70 11.57
N LEU A 405 9.77 15.66 10.76
CA LEU A 405 9.21 14.32 10.96
C LEU A 405 9.66 13.70 12.30
N MET A 406 10.93 13.87 12.67
CA MET A 406 11.42 13.42 13.99
C MET A 406 10.65 14.10 15.15
N GLN A 407 10.37 15.39 15.02
CA GLN A 407 9.59 16.10 16.03
C GLN A 407 8.13 15.63 16.04
N ALA A 408 7.55 15.41 14.87
CA ALA A 408 6.19 14.87 14.70
C ALA A 408 6.06 13.48 15.34
N GLN A 409 7.03 12.59 15.12
CA GLN A 409 7.05 11.27 15.73
C GLN A 409 7.14 11.31 17.26
N ARG A 410 7.97 12.22 17.82
CA ARG A 410 8.04 12.41 19.28
C ARG A 410 6.69 12.82 19.86
N ARG A 411 6.01 13.80 19.23
CA ARG A 411 4.66 14.18 19.65
C ARG A 411 3.66 13.02 19.55
N LEU A 412 3.77 12.22 18.50
CA LEU A 412 2.94 11.02 18.35
C LEU A 412 3.15 10.03 19.50
N ILE A 413 4.42 9.76 19.85
CA ILE A 413 4.80 8.86 20.94
C ILE A 413 4.30 9.38 22.29
N ASP A 414 4.44 10.68 22.55
CA ASP A 414 4.01 11.32 23.80
C ASP A 414 2.49 11.24 23.99
N GLU A 415 1.71 11.21 22.92
CA GLU A 415 0.25 11.10 22.96
C GLU A 415 -0.26 9.67 23.18
N VAL A 416 0.57 8.65 22.98
CA VAL A 416 0.15 7.22 23.07
C VAL A 416 -0.60 6.88 24.34
N PRO A 417 -0.16 7.27 25.56
CA PRO A 417 -0.86 6.90 26.79
C PRO A 417 -2.30 7.43 26.88
N SER A 418 -2.60 8.54 26.18
CA SER A 418 -3.92 9.15 26.16
C SER A 418 -4.87 8.58 25.10
N ARG A 419 -4.34 7.74 24.18
CA ARG A 419 -5.10 7.23 23.03
C ARG A 419 -5.99 6.04 23.40
N ASP A 420 -7.16 5.97 22.76
CA ASP A 420 -8.05 4.80 22.89
C ASP A 420 -7.34 3.53 22.43
N GLY A 421 -7.47 2.46 23.23
CA GLY A 421 -6.77 1.18 22.99
C GLY A 421 -5.36 1.09 23.58
N SER A 422 -4.75 2.21 24.04
CA SER A 422 -3.46 2.15 24.75
C SER A 422 -3.63 1.64 26.20
N PHE A 423 -4.79 1.87 26.78
CA PHE A 423 -5.08 1.58 28.20
C PHE A 423 -4.08 2.24 29.15
N GLY A 424 -3.64 3.45 28.81
CA GLY A 424 -2.68 4.23 29.61
C GLY A 424 -1.22 3.81 29.44
N ARG A 425 -0.92 2.81 28.59
CA ARG A 425 0.45 2.34 28.35
C ARG A 425 1.20 3.28 27.42
N SER A 426 2.50 3.43 27.65
CA SER A 426 3.42 4.14 26.76
C SER A 426 3.68 3.36 25.46
N ALA A 427 4.23 4.04 24.46
CA ALA A 427 4.62 3.39 23.20
C ALA A 427 5.61 2.22 23.40
N THR A 428 6.59 2.38 24.31
CA THR A 428 7.58 1.34 24.61
C THR A 428 7.03 0.17 25.43
N GLU A 429 5.94 0.37 26.19
CA GLU A 429 5.23 -0.74 26.85
C GLU A 429 4.35 -1.54 25.88
N ILE A 430 3.86 -0.89 24.82
CA ILE A 430 3.08 -1.56 23.77
C ILE A 430 4.02 -2.20 22.75
N TRP A 431 5.05 -1.47 22.33
CA TRP A 431 6.08 -1.90 21.38
C TRP A 431 7.47 -1.73 21.99
N PRO A 432 8.00 -2.76 22.66
CA PRO A 432 9.32 -2.71 23.26
C PRO A 432 10.41 -2.38 22.24
N LEU A 433 11.44 -1.66 22.68
CA LEU A 433 12.61 -1.41 21.85
C LEU A 433 13.34 -2.73 21.57
N SER A 434 13.91 -2.85 20.36
CA SER A 434 14.70 -4.04 19.97
C SER A 434 15.91 -4.27 20.85
N VAL A 435 16.52 -3.17 21.33
CA VAL A 435 17.59 -3.18 22.33
C VAL A 435 17.22 -2.20 23.43
N PRO A 436 17.20 -2.59 24.71
CA PRO A 436 16.95 -1.69 25.83
C PRO A 436 17.93 -0.51 25.83
N MET A 437 17.44 0.70 26.11
CA MET A 437 18.27 1.92 26.04
C MET A 437 19.43 1.95 27.05
N ASP A 438 19.29 1.22 28.16
CA ASP A 438 20.32 1.04 29.19
C ASP A 438 21.45 0.09 28.74
N GLU A 439 21.20 -0.75 27.72
CA GLU A 439 22.21 -1.61 27.09
C GLU A 439 22.91 -0.93 25.91
N VAL A 440 22.36 0.15 25.38
CA VAL A 440 23.01 0.95 24.34
C VAL A 440 23.95 1.93 24.99
N ALA A 441 25.25 1.63 24.99
CA ALA A 441 26.26 2.62 25.35
C ALA A 441 26.17 3.77 24.34
N VAL A 442 25.47 4.86 24.71
CA VAL A 442 25.41 6.09 23.93
C VAL A 442 26.79 6.74 23.96
N SER A 443 27.69 6.29 23.10
CA SER A 443 28.90 7.03 22.77
C SER A 443 28.46 8.29 22.05
N GLY A 444 28.42 9.40 22.78
CA GLY A 444 28.13 10.75 22.42
C GLY A 444 27.97 11.08 20.94
N VAL A 445 26.74 11.30 20.55
CA VAL A 445 26.41 12.17 19.44
C VAL A 445 25.57 13.30 20.05
N HIS A 446 26.26 14.40 20.32
CA HIS A 446 25.63 15.69 20.65
C HIS A 446 25.25 16.43 19.37
#